data_e3ccb34db95db7a4f09b8cd5cfd45561
#
_entry.id   e3ccb34db95db7a4f09b8cd5cfd45561
#
_cell.length_a   1.000
_cell.length_b   1.000
_cell.length_c   1.000
_cell.angle_alpha   90.00
_cell.angle_beta   90.00
_cell.angle_gamma   90.00
#
_symmetry.space_group_name_H-M   'P 1'
#
loop_
_entity.id
_entity.type
_entity.pdbx_description
1 polymer ?
#
loop_
_entity_poly.entity_id
_entity_poly.type
_entity_poly.pdbx_seq_one_letter_code
_entity_poly.pdbx_strand_id
1 'polypeptide(L)'
;MSAVLSPEPAISTALQVLQQVFGYPAFRGPQGPIVEHVCDGGDALVLMPTGGGKSLCYQVPAIVRHRAGRGVTVVVSPLIALMHDQVGALHEAGVAAAFLNSTLDGDEARRVERDLLAGRTVLLYAAPERVLTPRFLAQLQSLHERGLLSLFAIDEAHCVSQWGHDFREEYLGLSALAEQFPGVPRMALTATADAHTRADIVERLALQGARLFVSSFDRPNIRYTIAEKDDPRRQLLRFIRDEHEGEAGIVYCQSRRKVEETADWLKAEGIPALPYHAGLDAAVRARHQDRFLRDEGLVMVATIAFGMGIDKPDVRFVGHLDLPKNIEAYYQETGRAGRDGLAADAWMTYGLQDVVNQRRMIDESEAGEDFKRLQRGKLDALLALCEAHDCRRVRLLGYFGEASQPCGNCDNCLNPPATWDATEAARKALSGIYRFRNAAGSGRYGAGHLIDVLRGKRTEKVAQHGHDQLSTWGIGADVSEAQWRGVLRQLIALGHVVAEGEYGTLALTDSARAVLRGEVPVRLRQPAEAPPRGRTRKERGPVGAGKPPPLPLDEAATERFLRLKAWRAEVAREHNLPAYVVFHDATLAEMARGQPASLAALGAISGVGAKKLEAYGSEILRLLAED
;
A
#
# COMPACT_ATOMS: atom_id res chain seq x y z
N MET A 1 35.95 -26.62 -37.80
CA MET A 1 36.07 -25.45 -36.91
C MET A 1 34.67 -25.02 -36.52
N SER A 2 34.18 -25.52 -35.41
CA SER A 2 32.88 -25.06 -34.83
C SER A 2 33.14 -23.74 -34.10
N ALA A 3 32.54 -22.68 -34.60
CA ALA A 3 32.54 -21.39 -33.92
C ALA A 3 31.79 -21.56 -32.58
N VAL A 4 32.50 -21.47 -31.47
CA VAL A 4 31.93 -21.32 -30.13
C VAL A 4 31.34 -19.92 -30.10
N LEU A 5 30.01 -19.83 -30.29
CA LEU A 5 29.26 -18.61 -30.05
C LEU A 5 29.45 -18.26 -28.57
N SER A 6 30.10 -17.14 -28.28
CA SER A 6 30.14 -16.56 -26.92
C SER A 6 28.70 -16.39 -26.44
N PRO A 7 28.36 -16.79 -25.21
CA PRO A 7 27.02 -16.58 -24.71
C PRO A 7 26.72 -15.07 -24.69
N GLU A 8 25.59 -14.69 -25.29
CA GLU A 8 25.09 -13.30 -25.16
C GLU A 8 25.00 -12.92 -23.68
N PRO A 9 25.36 -11.68 -23.32
CA PRO A 9 25.29 -11.26 -21.93
C PRO A 9 23.84 -11.37 -21.42
N ALA A 10 23.67 -11.91 -20.21
CA ALA A 10 22.36 -12.21 -19.60
C ALA A 10 21.37 -11.03 -19.62
N ILE A 11 21.86 -9.80 -19.52
CA ILE A 11 21.04 -8.59 -19.59
C ILE A 11 20.44 -8.36 -20.98
N SER A 12 21.17 -8.69 -22.06
CA SER A 12 20.69 -8.60 -23.43
C SER A 12 19.50 -9.55 -23.65
N THR A 13 19.63 -10.79 -23.22
CA THR A 13 18.55 -11.80 -23.25
C THR A 13 17.36 -11.41 -22.38
N ALA A 14 17.59 -10.85 -21.19
CA ALA A 14 16.53 -10.40 -20.29
C ALA A 14 15.77 -9.19 -20.87
N LEU A 15 16.46 -8.25 -21.50
CA LEU A 15 15.83 -7.12 -22.17
C LEU A 15 14.97 -7.58 -23.37
N GLN A 16 15.42 -8.58 -24.13
CA GLN A 16 14.62 -9.18 -25.20
C GLN A 16 13.33 -9.81 -24.66
N VAL A 17 13.39 -10.54 -23.53
CA VAL A 17 12.20 -11.08 -22.87
C VAL A 17 11.28 -9.96 -22.42
N LEU A 18 11.80 -8.91 -21.80
CA LEU A 18 11.02 -7.76 -21.38
C LEU A 18 10.26 -7.11 -22.56
N GLN A 19 10.93 -6.95 -23.69
CA GLN A 19 10.35 -6.34 -24.88
C GLN A 19 9.36 -7.26 -25.59
N GLN A 20 9.72 -8.50 -25.83
CA GLN A 20 8.92 -9.43 -26.63
C GLN A 20 7.71 -9.98 -25.87
N VAL A 21 7.87 -10.31 -24.57
CA VAL A 21 6.81 -10.93 -23.78
C VAL A 21 5.93 -9.87 -23.14
N PHE A 22 6.54 -8.86 -22.50
CA PHE A 22 5.80 -7.86 -21.73
C PHE A 22 5.57 -6.54 -22.48
N GLY A 23 6.24 -6.31 -23.64
CA GLY A 23 6.09 -5.11 -24.43
C GLY A 23 6.69 -3.85 -23.80
N TYR A 24 7.58 -3.96 -22.81
CA TYR A 24 8.23 -2.81 -22.20
C TYR A 24 9.58 -2.53 -22.84
N PRO A 25 9.87 -1.29 -23.25
CA PRO A 25 11.10 -0.96 -23.98
C PRO A 25 12.37 -1.03 -23.12
N ALA A 26 12.28 -0.85 -21.82
CA ALA A 26 13.41 -0.84 -20.89
C ALA A 26 12.97 -1.19 -19.46
N PHE A 27 13.91 -1.68 -18.66
CA PHE A 27 13.76 -1.84 -17.23
C PHE A 27 13.62 -0.49 -16.52
N ARG A 28 12.84 -0.44 -15.43
CA ARG A 28 12.65 0.76 -14.62
C ARG A 28 13.51 0.68 -13.36
N GLY A 29 14.18 1.80 -13.01
CA GLY A 29 14.96 1.89 -11.77
C GLY A 29 15.93 0.71 -11.61
N PRO A 30 15.94 0.01 -10.45
CA PRO A 30 16.88 -1.08 -10.20
C PRO A 30 16.49 -2.43 -10.81
N GLN A 31 15.39 -2.54 -11.59
CA GLN A 31 14.94 -3.82 -12.16
C GLN A 31 16.02 -4.51 -13.00
N GLY A 32 16.75 -3.76 -13.85
CA GLY A 32 17.80 -4.32 -14.70
C GLY A 32 18.91 -5.04 -13.90
N PRO A 33 19.58 -4.34 -12.99
CA PRO A 33 20.59 -4.96 -12.10
C PRO A 33 20.07 -6.12 -11.23
N ILE A 34 18.79 -6.08 -10.80
CA ILE A 34 18.17 -7.18 -10.06
C ILE A 34 18.01 -8.41 -10.96
N VAL A 35 17.41 -8.22 -12.13
CA VAL A 35 17.17 -9.28 -13.11
C VAL A 35 18.47 -9.94 -13.56
N GLU A 36 19.51 -9.14 -13.85
CA GLU A 36 20.84 -9.63 -14.22
C GLU A 36 21.43 -10.52 -13.11
N HIS A 37 21.48 -10.00 -11.86
CA HIS A 37 22.00 -10.73 -10.71
C HIS A 37 21.32 -12.08 -10.48
N VAL A 38 19.97 -12.12 -10.60
CA VAL A 38 19.18 -13.35 -10.44
C VAL A 38 19.34 -14.30 -11.62
N CYS A 39 19.45 -13.80 -12.85
CA CYS A 39 19.75 -14.61 -14.04
C CYS A 39 21.09 -15.33 -13.89
N ASP A 40 22.09 -14.68 -13.31
CA ASP A 40 23.42 -15.23 -13.03
C ASP A 40 23.44 -16.22 -11.85
N GLY A 41 22.32 -16.37 -11.13
CA GLY A 41 22.16 -17.33 -10.04
C GLY A 41 22.48 -16.78 -8.65
N GLY A 42 22.50 -15.46 -8.48
CA GLY A 42 22.71 -14.81 -7.18
C GLY A 42 21.42 -14.74 -6.32
N ASP A 43 21.60 -14.88 -5.01
CA ASP A 43 20.54 -14.64 -4.02
C ASP A 43 20.29 -13.12 -3.89
N ALA A 44 19.02 -12.72 -3.72
CA ALA A 44 18.64 -11.30 -3.66
C ALA A 44 17.61 -11.02 -2.56
N LEU A 45 17.77 -9.89 -1.86
CA LEU A 45 16.71 -9.26 -1.07
C LEU A 45 16.29 -7.95 -1.74
N VAL A 46 15.05 -7.86 -2.17
CA VAL A 46 14.53 -6.75 -2.98
C VAL A 46 13.46 -5.99 -2.22
N LEU A 47 13.75 -4.73 -1.92
CA LEU A 47 12.81 -3.78 -1.36
C LEU A 47 12.38 -2.80 -2.46
N MET A 48 11.12 -2.90 -2.88
CA MET A 48 10.54 -2.03 -3.91
C MET A 48 9.11 -1.66 -3.53
N PRO A 49 8.66 -0.41 -3.77
CA PRO A 49 7.32 0.02 -3.45
C PRO A 49 6.26 -0.80 -4.18
N THR A 50 5.05 -0.80 -3.65
CA THR A 50 3.88 -1.31 -4.37
C THR A 50 3.69 -0.52 -5.69
N GLY A 51 3.45 -1.22 -6.80
CA GLY A 51 3.43 -0.61 -8.14
C GLY A 51 4.81 -0.38 -8.77
N GLY A 52 5.91 -0.69 -8.06
CA GLY A 52 7.28 -0.59 -8.60
C GLY A 52 7.67 -1.67 -9.62
N GLY A 53 6.79 -2.64 -9.88
CA GLY A 53 7.05 -3.74 -10.81
C GLY A 53 7.91 -4.87 -10.22
N LYS A 54 7.75 -5.17 -8.92
CA LYS A 54 8.42 -6.29 -8.24
C LYS A 54 8.27 -7.62 -8.99
N SER A 55 7.08 -7.91 -9.51
CA SER A 55 6.79 -9.18 -10.19
C SER A 55 7.70 -9.42 -11.41
N LEU A 56 8.02 -8.38 -12.17
CA LEU A 56 8.95 -8.48 -13.31
C LEU A 56 10.36 -8.90 -12.89
N CYS A 57 10.77 -8.57 -11.66
CA CYS A 57 12.09 -8.90 -11.14
C CYS A 57 12.32 -10.40 -10.96
N TYR A 58 11.25 -11.21 -10.85
CA TYR A 58 11.35 -12.69 -10.86
C TYR A 58 10.75 -13.31 -12.11
N GLN A 59 9.75 -12.68 -12.75
CA GLN A 59 9.13 -13.22 -13.96
C GLN A 59 10.08 -13.23 -15.16
N VAL A 60 10.84 -12.14 -15.37
CA VAL A 60 11.83 -12.09 -16.45
C VAL A 60 12.95 -13.11 -16.24
N PRO A 61 13.61 -13.20 -15.08
CA PRO A 61 14.58 -14.27 -14.81
C PRO A 61 14.00 -15.67 -14.97
N ALA A 62 12.76 -15.90 -14.52
CA ALA A 62 12.11 -17.21 -14.68
C ALA A 62 12.04 -17.65 -16.15
N ILE A 63 11.64 -16.73 -17.04
CA ILE A 63 11.53 -17.01 -18.48
C ILE A 63 12.93 -17.21 -19.10
N VAL A 64 13.89 -16.35 -18.78
CA VAL A 64 15.28 -16.45 -19.28
C VAL A 64 15.89 -17.79 -18.88
N ARG A 65 15.83 -18.13 -17.61
CA ARG A 65 16.42 -19.35 -17.03
C ARG A 65 15.70 -20.60 -17.53
N HIS A 66 14.37 -20.56 -17.70
CA HIS A 66 13.60 -21.67 -18.30
C HIS A 66 14.02 -21.92 -19.76
N ARG A 67 14.14 -20.86 -20.56
CA ARG A 67 14.62 -20.95 -21.96
C ARG A 67 16.06 -21.50 -22.05
N ALA A 68 16.87 -21.28 -21.02
CA ALA A 68 18.21 -21.85 -20.86
C ALA A 68 18.20 -23.29 -20.31
N GLY A 69 17.05 -23.95 -20.19
CA GLY A 69 16.91 -25.33 -19.70
C GLY A 69 17.06 -25.49 -18.19
N ARG A 70 17.01 -24.42 -17.41
CA ARG A 70 17.15 -24.46 -15.94
C ARG A 70 15.87 -24.87 -15.20
N GLY A 71 14.74 -25.03 -15.92
CA GLY A 71 13.48 -25.52 -15.36
C GLY A 71 12.56 -24.45 -14.79
N VAL A 72 11.80 -24.81 -13.76
CA VAL A 72 10.70 -24.02 -13.18
C VAL A 72 11.19 -23.04 -12.10
N THR A 73 10.57 -21.87 -12.05
CA THR A 73 10.64 -20.95 -10.91
C THR A 73 9.44 -21.17 -9.99
N VAL A 74 9.66 -21.39 -8.71
CA VAL A 74 8.62 -21.49 -7.69
C VAL A 74 8.47 -20.14 -7.00
N VAL A 75 7.26 -19.56 -7.11
CA VAL A 75 6.91 -18.28 -6.46
C VAL A 75 6.07 -18.59 -5.22
N VAL A 76 6.64 -18.33 -4.04
CA VAL A 76 5.91 -18.45 -2.78
C VAL A 76 5.15 -17.16 -2.54
N SER A 77 3.82 -17.23 -2.49
CA SER A 77 2.97 -16.07 -2.25
C SER A 77 1.89 -16.40 -1.21
N PRO A 78 1.56 -15.48 -0.29
CA PRO A 78 0.57 -15.74 0.75
C PRO A 78 -0.87 -15.52 0.27
N LEU A 79 -1.09 -15.16 -1.00
CA LEU A 79 -2.34 -14.57 -1.46
C LEU A 79 -2.89 -15.27 -2.69
N ILE A 80 -3.94 -16.07 -2.46
CA ILE A 80 -4.61 -16.86 -3.52
C ILE A 80 -5.11 -15.96 -4.68
N ALA A 81 -5.75 -14.83 -4.36
CA ALA A 81 -6.28 -13.92 -5.37
C ALA A 81 -5.18 -13.34 -6.26
N LEU A 82 -4.03 -12.94 -5.67
CA LEU A 82 -2.89 -12.44 -6.42
C LEU A 82 -2.31 -13.51 -7.35
N MET A 83 -2.26 -14.77 -6.91
CA MET A 83 -1.81 -15.88 -7.76
C MET A 83 -2.65 -16.00 -9.02
N HIS A 84 -3.99 -15.91 -8.91
CA HIS A 84 -4.91 -15.97 -10.05
C HIS A 84 -4.65 -14.84 -11.05
N ASP A 85 -4.53 -13.60 -10.55
CA ASP A 85 -4.30 -12.43 -11.39
C ASP A 85 -2.93 -12.50 -12.10
N GLN A 86 -1.87 -12.90 -11.38
CA GLN A 86 -0.52 -13.04 -11.93
C GLN A 86 -0.45 -14.15 -13.00
N VAL A 87 -1.07 -15.32 -12.74
CA VAL A 87 -1.10 -16.44 -13.68
C VAL A 87 -1.93 -16.06 -14.92
N GLY A 88 -3.09 -15.41 -14.74
CA GLY A 88 -3.90 -14.91 -15.85
C GLY A 88 -3.13 -13.94 -16.75
N ALA A 89 -2.43 -12.97 -16.16
CA ALA A 89 -1.60 -12.00 -16.90
C ALA A 89 -0.43 -12.67 -17.66
N LEU A 90 0.17 -13.71 -17.05
CA LEU A 90 1.26 -14.47 -17.70
C LEU A 90 0.73 -15.32 -18.86
N HIS A 91 -0.45 -15.91 -18.75
CA HIS A 91 -1.08 -16.63 -19.86
C HIS A 91 -1.37 -15.70 -21.05
N GLU A 92 -1.90 -14.51 -20.79
CA GLU A 92 -2.09 -13.48 -21.83
C GLU A 92 -0.77 -13.03 -22.47
N ALA A 93 0.32 -13.08 -21.72
CA ALA A 93 1.67 -12.82 -22.24
C ALA A 93 2.30 -14.05 -22.94
N GLY A 94 1.62 -15.19 -23.00
CA GLY A 94 2.10 -16.42 -23.62
C GLY A 94 3.07 -17.24 -22.77
N VAL A 95 3.08 -17.05 -21.47
CA VAL A 95 3.97 -17.74 -20.52
C VAL A 95 3.21 -18.88 -19.83
N ALA A 96 3.77 -20.08 -19.83
CA ALA A 96 3.19 -21.24 -19.13
C ALA A 96 3.36 -21.08 -17.60
N ALA A 97 2.37 -20.53 -16.95
CA ALA A 97 2.32 -20.36 -15.50
C ALA A 97 1.17 -21.16 -14.91
N ALA A 98 1.30 -21.57 -13.66
CA ALA A 98 0.26 -22.25 -12.90
C ALA A 98 0.29 -21.84 -11.43
N PHE A 99 -0.76 -22.19 -10.69
CA PHE A 99 -0.76 -22.07 -9.23
C PHE A 99 -1.19 -23.36 -8.56
N LEU A 100 -0.72 -23.57 -7.33
CA LEU A 100 -1.14 -24.65 -6.45
C LEU A 100 -1.55 -24.08 -5.09
N ASN A 101 -2.86 -24.04 -4.85
CA ASN A 101 -3.45 -23.56 -3.60
C ASN A 101 -4.68 -24.40 -3.23
N SER A 102 -5.38 -24.05 -2.16
CA SER A 102 -6.54 -24.78 -1.63
C SER A 102 -7.83 -24.64 -2.45
N THR A 103 -7.85 -23.81 -3.51
CA THR A 103 -9.05 -23.61 -4.35
C THR A 103 -9.14 -24.58 -5.52
N LEU A 104 -8.04 -25.24 -5.88
CA LEU A 104 -8.03 -26.22 -6.97
C LEU A 104 -8.72 -27.54 -6.55
N ASP A 105 -9.47 -28.09 -7.46
CA ASP A 105 -9.93 -29.46 -7.29
C ASP A 105 -8.80 -30.48 -7.48
N GLY A 106 -9.09 -31.76 -7.14
CA GLY A 106 -8.07 -32.80 -7.16
C GLY A 106 -7.56 -33.17 -8.56
N ASP A 107 -8.36 -32.95 -9.63
CA ASP A 107 -7.96 -33.23 -11.02
C ASP A 107 -7.14 -32.11 -11.59
N GLU A 108 -7.50 -30.87 -11.29
CA GLU A 108 -6.73 -29.67 -11.65
C GLU A 108 -5.35 -29.68 -11.00
N ALA A 109 -5.29 -29.95 -9.69
CA ALA A 109 -4.02 -30.06 -8.97
C ALA A 109 -3.11 -31.15 -9.57
N ARG A 110 -3.66 -32.34 -9.89
CA ARG A 110 -2.92 -33.43 -10.55
C ARG A 110 -2.42 -33.04 -11.96
N ARG A 111 -3.18 -32.23 -12.70
CA ARG A 111 -2.76 -31.73 -14.01
C ARG A 111 -1.56 -30.79 -13.87
N VAL A 112 -1.64 -29.82 -12.96
CA VAL A 112 -0.55 -28.89 -12.66
C VAL A 112 0.71 -29.62 -12.21
N GLU A 113 0.60 -30.59 -11.30
CA GLU A 113 1.73 -31.41 -10.84
C GLU A 113 2.37 -32.23 -11.99
N ARG A 114 1.57 -32.79 -12.92
CA ARG A 114 2.10 -33.49 -14.10
C ARG A 114 2.86 -32.56 -15.04
N ASP A 115 2.33 -31.35 -15.30
CA ASP A 115 2.96 -30.36 -16.17
C ASP A 115 4.26 -29.83 -15.56
N LEU A 116 4.25 -29.63 -14.24
CA LEU A 116 5.42 -29.28 -13.46
C LEU A 116 6.56 -30.33 -13.61
N LEU A 117 6.26 -31.60 -13.31
CA LEU A 117 7.22 -32.69 -13.40
C LEU A 117 7.69 -32.97 -14.82
N ALA A 118 6.89 -32.66 -15.82
CA ALA A 118 7.25 -32.75 -17.24
C ALA A 118 8.09 -31.57 -17.73
N GLY A 119 8.37 -30.56 -16.87
CA GLY A 119 9.16 -29.37 -17.24
C GLY A 119 8.45 -28.40 -18.17
N ARG A 120 7.12 -28.45 -18.27
CA ARG A 120 6.33 -27.57 -19.13
C ARG A 120 5.97 -26.24 -18.47
N THR A 121 6.05 -26.15 -17.14
CA THR A 121 5.72 -24.97 -16.36
C THR A 121 6.93 -24.07 -16.22
N VAL A 122 6.81 -22.78 -16.56
CA VAL A 122 7.85 -21.75 -16.40
C VAL A 122 7.81 -21.19 -14.97
N LEU A 123 6.61 -20.78 -14.50
CA LEU A 123 6.39 -20.27 -13.15
C LEU A 123 5.27 -21.06 -12.47
N LEU A 124 5.54 -21.50 -11.25
CA LEU A 124 4.54 -22.09 -10.37
C LEU A 124 4.37 -21.21 -9.13
N TYR A 125 3.18 -20.66 -8.94
CA TYR A 125 2.80 -19.95 -7.72
C TYR A 125 2.24 -20.95 -6.71
N ALA A 126 2.73 -20.91 -5.48
CA ALA A 126 2.27 -21.79 -4.41
C ALA A 126 2.17 -21.04 -3.08
N ALA A 127 1.19 -21.40 -2.28
CA ALA A 127 1.06 -20.91 -0.91
C ALA A 127 2.16 -21.54 -0.02
N PRO A 128 2.66 -20.81 1.01
CA PRO A 128 3.78 -21.28 1.83
C PRO A 128 3.48 -22.61 2.50
N GLU A 129 2.27 -22.82 3.02
CA GLU A 129 1.83 -24.10 3.60
C GLU A 129 1.84 -25.24 2.58
N ARG A 130 1.60 -24.96 1.29
CA ARG A 130 1.66 -25.96 0.23
C ARG A 130 3.10 -26.35 -0.10
N VAL A 131 3.99 -25.36 -0.18
CA VAL A 131 5.43 -25.57 -0.49
C VAL A 131 6.07 -26.48 0.54
N LEU A 132 5.70 -26.37 1.79
CA LEU A 132 6.28 -27.12 2.92
C LEU A 132 5.67 -28.50 3.14
N THR A 133 4.67 -28.92 2.32
CA THR A 133 4.14 -30.29 2.44
C THR A 133 5.19 -31.33 2.03
N PRO A 134 5.32 -32.47 2.75
CA PRO A 134 6.29 -33.52 2.41
C PRO A 134 6.17 -34.01 0.97
N ARG A 135 4.93 -34.13 0.47
CA ARG A 135 4.67 -34.55 -0.91
C ARG A 135 5.23 -33.57 -1.92
N PHE A 136 5.01 -32.26 -1.70
CA PHE A 136 5.49 -31.25 -2.65
C PHE A 136 7.00 -31.05 -2.57
N LEU A 137 7.59 -31.13 -1.37
CA LEU A 137 9.05 -31.14 -1.20
C LEU A 137 9.71 -32.30 -1.95
N ALA A 138 9.11 -33.50 -1.92
CA ALA A 138 9.61 -34.65 -2.70
C ALA A 138 9.54 -34.39 -4.23
N GLN A 139 8.51 -33.69 -4.72
CA GLN A 139 8.42 -33.29 -6.13
C GLN A 139 9.52 -32.26 -6.49
N LEU A 140 9.75 -31.27 -5.63
CA LEU A 140 10.82 -30.29 -5.81
C LEU A 140 12.20 -30.96 -5.77
N GLN A 141 12.40 -31.95 -4.90
CA GLN A 141 13.63 -32.73 -4.84
C GLN A 141 13.91 -33.46 -6.17
N SER A 142 12.90 -34.11 -6.73
CA SER A 142 13.00 -34.77 -8.05
C SER A 142 13.34 -33.77 -9.17
N LEU A 143 12.78 -32.55 -9.14
CA LEU A 143 13.12 -31.50 -10.10
C LEU A 143 14.56 -31.01 -9.89
N HIS A 144 14.98 -30.83 -8.65
CA HIS A 144 16.34 -30.37 -8.29
C HIS A 144 17.40 -31.37 -8.79
N GLU A 145 17.23 -32.65 -8.51
CA GLU A 145 18.13 -33.74 -8.96
C GLU A 145 18.26 -33.80 -10.50
N ARG A 146 17.22 -33.40 -11.20
CA ARG A 146 17.18 -33.31 -12.68
C ARG A 146 17.69 -31.99 -13.23
N GLY A 147 18.08 -31.05 -12.37
CA GLY A 147 18.50 -29.69 -12.79
C GLY A 147 17.35 -28.83 -13.35
N LEU A 148 16.10 -29.16 -12.99
CA LEU A 148 14.88 -28.49 -13.47
C LEU A 148 14.21 -27.59 -12.43
N LEU A 149 14.89 -27.23 -11.35
CA LEU A 149 14.45 -26.26 -10.35
C LEU A 149 15.32 -25.01 -10.44
N SER A 150 14.72 -23.92 -10.91
CA SER A 150 15.45 -22.74 -11.38
C SER A 150 15.68 -21.68 -10.31
N LEU A 151 14.64 -21.32 -9.56
CA LEU A 151 14.61 -20.16 -8.66
C LEU A 151 13.50 -20.31 -7.64
N PHE A 152 13.72 -19.89 -6.41
CA PHE A 152 12.66 -19.60 -5.44
C PHE A 152 12.48 -18.09 -5.32
N ALA A 153 11.29 -17.58 -5.64
CA ALA A 153 10.89 -16.20 -5.41
C ALA A 153 9.92 -16.16 -4.22
N ILE A 154 10.33 -15.55 -3.11
CA ILE A 154 9.52 -15.43 -1.89
C ILE A 154 8.92 -14.04 -1.87
N ASP A 155 7.66 -13.93 -2.29
CA ASP A 155 6.93 -12.67 -2.31
C ASP A 155 6.37 -12.33 -0.93
N GLU A 156 6.15 -11.05 -0.66
CA GLU A 156 5.74 -10.51 0.64
C GLU A 156 6.60 -11.05 1.81
N ALA A 157 7.92 -11.07 1.60
CA ALA A 157 8.88 -11.66 2.54
C ALA A 157 8.82 -11.08 3.96
N HIS A 158 8.25 -9.86 4.14
CA HIS A 158 8.00 -9.29 5.47
C HIS A 158 7.08 -10.15 6.34
N CYS A 159 6.30 -11.08 5.73
CA CYS A 159 5.47 -12.03 6.47
C CYS A 159 6.28 -13.01 7.35
N VAL A 160 7.58 -13.18 7.12
CA VAL A 160 8.45 -14.02 7.98
C VAL A 160 8.75 -13.35 9.32
N SER A 161 8.63 -12.04 9.40
CA SER A 161 9.01 -11.25 10.57
C SER A 161 7.84 -11.03 11.52
N GLN A 162 8.01 -11.39 12.78
CA GLN A 162 7.04 -11.03 13.84
C GLN A 162 6.92 -9.52 14.05
N TRP A 163 7.92 -8.77 13.65
CA TRP A 163 7.96 -7.31 13.71
C TRP A 163 7.29 -6.65 12.50
N GLY A 164 7.01 -7.44 11.46
CA GLY A 164 6.26 -7.01 10.28
C GLY A 164 4.79 -6.72 10.59
N HIS A 165 4.11 -6.10 9.66
CA HIS A 165 2.70 -5.73 9.83
C HIS A 165 1.74 -6.90 9.56
N ASP A 166 2.19 -7.99 8.92
CA ASP A 166 1.41 -9.20 8.59
C ASP A 166 2.25 -10.46 8.76
N PHE A 167 2.56 -10.80 10.01
CA PHE A 167 3.29 -12.02 10.33
C PHE A 167 2.48 -13.28 10.00
N ARG A 168 3.16 -14.26 9.38
CA ARG A 168 2.61 -15.58 9.05
C ARG A 168 3.58 -16.68 9.46
N GLU A 169 3.15 -17.54 10.35
CA GLU A 169 3.98 -18.60 10.92
C GLU A 169 4.53 -19.56 9.84
N GLU A 170 3.75 -19.79 8.78
CA GLU A 170 4.12 -20.68 7.67
C GLU A 170 5.38 -20.18 6.92
N TYR A 171 5.67 -18.88 6.95
CA TYR A 171 6.89 -18.35 6.34
C TYR A 171 8.17 -18.74 7.06
N LEU A 172 8.09 -19.07 8.36
CA LEU A 172 9.28 -19.48 9.14
C LEU A 172 9.88 -20.78 8.60
N GLY A 173 9.06 -21.70 8.10
CA GLY A 173 9.51 -22.94 7.53
C GLY A 173 10.24 -22.82 6.18
N LEU A 174 10.18 -21.65 5.52
CA LEU A 174 10.82 -21.45 4.21
C LEU A 174 12.35 -21.40 4.29
N SER A 175 12.94 -21.27 5.47
CA SER A 175 14.40 -21.41 5.68
C SER A 175 14.90 -22.77 5.21
N ALA A 176 14.10 -23.82 5.34
CA ALA A 176 14.46 -25.18 4.92
C ALA A 176 14.77 -25.29 3.41
N LEU A 177 14.27 -24.37 2.58
CA LEU A 177 14.56 -24.36 1.15
C LEU A 177 16.05 -24.12 0.86
N ALA A 178 16.75 -23.40 1.74
CA ALA A 178 18.19 -23.16 1.63
C ALA A 178 19.01 -24.44 1.78
N GLU A 179 18.63 -25.25 2.76
CA GLU A 179 19.35 -26.49 3.10
C GLU A 179 18.99 -27.64 2.16
N GLN A 180 17.71 -27.74 1.77
CA GLN A 180 17.22 -28.83 0.94
C GLN A 180 17.57 -28.67 -0.54
N PHE A 181 17.74 -27.43 -1.03
CA PHE A 181 17.97 -27.15 -2.47
C PHE A 181 19.23 -26.29 -2.66
N PRO A 182 20.42 -26.80 -2.30
CA PRO A 182 21.67 -26.06 -2.46
C PRO A 182 21.92 -25.69 -3.93
N GLY A 183 22.40 -24.47 -4.18
CA GLY A 183 22.69 -23.96 -5.52
C GLY A 183 21.48 -23.46 -6.31
N VAL A 184 20.25 -23.58 -5.79
CA VAL A 184 19.07 -22.92 -6.33
C VAL A 184 18.99 -21.51 -5.74
N PRO A 185 19.06 -20.46 -6.56
CA PRO A 185 19.01 -19.09 -6.06
C PRO A 185 17.66 -18.77 -5.41
N ARG A 186 17.70 -17.88 -4.42
CA ARG A 186 16.52 -17.43 -3.68
C ARG A 186 16.41 -15.91 -3.74
N MET A 187 15.22 -15.45 -4.00
CA MET A 187 14.90 -14.04 -4.10
C MET A 187 13.75 -13.71 -3.13
N ALA A 188 14.01 -12.89 -2.13
CA ALA A 188 12.99 -12.37 -1.24
C ALA A 188 12.56 -10.97 -1.69
N LEU A 189 11.24 -10.72 -1.77
CA LEU A 189 10.70 -9.45 -2.23
C LEU A 189 9.70 -8.91 -1.20
N THR A 190 9.76 -7.61 -0.94
CA THR A 190 8.77 -6.92 -0.12
C THR A 190 8.61 -5.46 -0.52
N ALA A 191 7.43 -4.89 -0.24
CA ALA A 191 7.19 -3.45 -0.43
C ALA A 191 7.63 -2.63 0.78
N THR A 192 7.66 -3.22 1.97
CA THR A 192 7.88 -2.52 3.24
C THR A 192 8.75 -3.37 4.16
N ALA A 193 9.88 -2.84 4.57
CA ALA A 193 10.66 -3.40 5.66
C ALA A 193 11.53 -2.30 6.27
N ASP A 194 11.35 -2.02 7.56
CA ASP A 194 12.27 -1.23 8.34
C ASP A 194 13.58 -2.00 8.59
N ALA A 195 14.55 -1.39 9.26
CA ALA A 195 15.86 -2.02 9.49
C ALA A 195 15.75 -3.34 10.28
N HIS A 196 14.85 -3.42 11.26
CA HIS A 196 14.62 -4.62 12.07
C HIS A 196 13.98 -5.74 11.23
N THR A 197 12.94 -5.43 10.48
CA THR A 197 12.28 -6.38 9.58
C THR A 197 13.24 -6.90 8.52
N ARG A 198 14.11 -6.05 7.97
CA ARG A 198 15.14 -6.48 7.00
C ARG A 198 16.13 -7.48 7.60
N ALA A 199 16.63 -7.20 8.80
CA ALA A 199 17.54 -8.11 9.50
C ALA A 199 16.88 -9.47 9.77
N ASP A 200 15.63 -9.46 10.20
CA ASP A 200 14.83 -10.65 10.48
C ASP A 200 14.56 -11.47 9.20
N ILE A 201 14.26 -10.83 8.07
CA ILE A 201 14.11 -11.49 6.76
C ILE A 201 15.40 -12.20 6.37
N VAL A 202 16.55 -11.51 6.47
CA VAL A 202 17.87 -12.08 6.11
C VAL A 202 18.20 -13.29 6.98
N GLU A 203 17.96 -13.20 8.29
CA GLU A 203 18.23 -14.27 9.24
C GLU A 203 17.31 -15.47 9.02
N ARG A 204 15.98 -15.23 9.02
CA ARG A 204 14.97 -16.29 8.98
C ARG A 204 14.82 -16.97 7.63
N LEU A 205 15.18 -16.33 6.53
CA LEU A 205 15.20 -16.94 5.20
C LEU A 205 16.60 -17.41 4.77
N ALA A 206 17.59 -17.39 5.68
CA ALA A 206 18.96 -17.78 5.42
C ALA A 206 19.58 -17.06 4.20
N LEU A 207 19.40 -15.73 4.13
CA LEU A 207 19.82 -14.86 3.01
C LEU A 207 21.06 -14.02 3.36
N GLN A 208 21.96 -14.50 4.24
CA GLN A 208 23.15 -13.74 4.69
C GLN A 208 24.10 -13.36 3.54
N GLY A 209 24.14 -14.17 2.47
CA GLY A 209 24.93 -13.90 1.27
C GLY A 209 24.17 -13.15 0.16
N ALA A 210 22.90 -12.83 0.37
CA ALA A 210 22.07 -12.21 -0.65
C ALA A 210 22.46 -10.75 -0.90
N ARG A 211 22.45 -10.34 -2.16
CA ARG A 211 22.61 -8.92 -2.51
C ARG A 211 21.34 -8.14 -2.16
N LEU A 212 21.51 -7.06 -1.41
CA LEU A 212 20.42 -6.16 -1.06
C LEU A 212 20.20 -5.11 -2.16
N PHE A 213 18.96 -5.05 -2.66
CA PHE A 213 18.50 -4.02 -3.57
C PHE A 213 17.38 -3.21 -2.92
N VAL A 214 17.61 -1.93 -2.75
CA VAL A 214 16.62 -1.01 -2.18
C VAL A 214 16.25 0.02 -3.24
N SER A 215 14.99 0.03 -3.64
CA SER A 215 14.42 1.07 -4.50
C SER A 215 13.88 2.21 -3.63
N SER A 216 13.76 3.39 -4.20
CA SER A 216 13.06 4.48 -3.54
C SER A 216 11.63 4.08 -3.17
N PHE A 217 11.20 4.45 -1.97
CA PHE A 217 9.82 4.29 -1.51
C PHE A 217 8.90 5.41 -2.02
N ASP A 218 9.44 6.36 -2.78
CA ASP A 218 8.66 7.49 -3.27
C ASP A 218 7.61 7.08 -4.32
N ARG A 219 6.43 7.63 -4.15
CA ARG A 219 5.30 7.54 -5.06
C ARG A 219 4.88 8.96 -5.46
N PRO A 220 5.64 9.61 -6.37
CA PRO A 220 5.44 11.02 -6.72
C PRO A 220 4.05 11.33 -7.30
N ASN A 221 3.38 10.33 -7.86
CA ASN A 221 2.03 10.44 -8.40
C ASN A 221 0.91 10.43 -7.34
N ILE A 222 1.21 10.10 -6.06
CA ILE A 222 0.21 10.08 -4.99
C ILE A 222 0.26 11.42 -4.24
N ARG A 223 -0.85 12.14 -4.17
CA ARG A 223 -1.01 13.33 -3.34
C ARG A 223 -1.52 12.92 -1.96
N TYR A 224 -0.80 13.31 -0.91
CA TYR A 224 -1.19 13.03 0.47
C TYR A 224 -1.95 14.22 1.07
N THR A 225 -3.14 13.95 1.62
CA THR A 225 -3.99 14.92 2.30
C THR A 225 -4.48 14.35 3.62
N ILE A 226 -4.22 15.03 4.73
CA ILE A 226 -4.67 14.61 6.07
C ILE A 226 -5.46 15.75 6.73
N ALA A 227 -6.73 15.49 6.98
CA ALA A 227 -7.66 16.44 7.56
C ALA A 227 -8.04 16.08 9.01
N GLU A 228 -8.35 17.10 9.81
CA GLU A 228 -8.94 16.89 11.12
C GLU A 228 -10.37 16.33 10.97
N LYS A 229 -10.70 15.31 11.76
CA LYS A 229 -12.02 14.66 11.74
C LYS A 229 -13.04 15.56 12.43
N ASP A 230 -14.03 16.02 11.64
CA ASP A 230 -15.20 16.76 12.10
C ASP A 230 -16.48 15.96 11.78
N ASP A 231 -16.95 16.03 10.54
CA ASP A 231 -17.99 15.15 10.01
C ASP A 231 -17.37 14.25 8.91
N PRO A 232 -16.83 13.06 9.27
CA PRO A 232 -16.04 12.26 8.34
C PRO A 232 -16.84 11.79 7.12
N ARG A 233 -18.17 11.58 7.25
CA ARG A 233 -19.01 11.21 6.10
C ARG A 233 -19.14 12.36 5.12
N ARG A 234 -19.46 13.55 5.59
CA ARG A 234 -19.54 14.75 4.73
C ARG A 234 -18.19 15.11 4.12
N GLN A 235 -17.10 14.95 4.88
CA GLN A 235 -15.75 15.21 4.39
C GLN A 235 -15.40 14.23 3.25
N LEU A 236 -15.69 12.93 3.41
CA LEU A 236 -15.51 11.90 2.38
C LEU A 236 -16.36 12.19 1.13
N LEU A 237 -17.64 12.51 1.32
CA LEU A 237 -18.57 12.78 0.21
C LEU A 237 -18.10 13.96 -0.63
N ARG A 238 -17.66 15.02 0.03
CA ARG A 238 -17.10 16.20 -0.65
C ARG A 238 -15.84 15.82 -1.42
N PHE A 239 -14.94 15.08 -0.80
CA PHE A 239 -13.71 14.62 -1.44
C PHE A 239 -14.00 13.79 -2.70
N ILE A 240 -14.95 12.83 -2.62
CA ILE A 240 -15.30 12.00 -3.78
C ILE A 240 -15.97 12.83 -4.88
N ARG A 241 -17.00 13.65 -4.54
CA ARG A 241 -17.77 14.42 -5.53
C ARG A 241 -16.94 15.52 -6.20
N ASP A 242 -16.10 16.22 -5.42
CA ASP A 242 -15.36 17.36 -5.95
C ASP A 242 -14.11 16.96 -6.73
N GLU A 243 -13.50 15.78 -6.41
CA GLU A 243 -12.19 15.42 -6.95
C GLU A 243 -12.16 14.06 -7.67
N HIS A 244 -13.12 13.15 -7.40
CA HIS A 244 -13.07 11.74 -7.85
C HIS A 244 -14.43 11.20 -8.33
N GLU A 245 -15.32 12.06 -8.82
CA GLU A 245 -16.63 11.61 -9.31
C GLU A 245 -16.47 10.60 -10.46
N GLY A 246 -17.11 9.42 -10.31
CA GLY A 246 -17.03 8.33 -11.29
C GLY A 246 -15.69 7.59 -11.33
N GLU A 247 -14.76 7.85 -10.42
CA GLU A 247 -13.47 7.19 -10.34
C GLU A 247 -13.47 6.03 -9.32
N ALA A 248 -12.67 4.99 -9.60
CA ALA A 248 -12.50 3.86 -8.68
C ALA A 248 -11.65 4.25 -7.45
N GLY A 249 -12.12 3.84 -6.27
CA GLY A 249 -11.43 4.15 -5.01
C GLY A 249 -11.57 3.06 -3.95
N ILE A 250 -10.76 3.17 -2.91
CA ILE A 250 -10.82 2.32 -1.72
C ILE A 250 -11.00 3.20 -0.50
N VAL A 251 -11.97 2.86 0.37
CA VAL A 251 -12.21 3.58 1.64
C VAL A 251 -12.02 2.62 2.80
N TYR A 252 -11.03 2.88 3.64
CA TYR A 252 -10.72 2.07 4.81
C TYR A 252 -11.48 2.54 6.06
N CYS A 253 -12.09 1.57 6.74
CA CYS A 253 -12.74 1.74 8.04
C CYS A 253 -12.22 0.69 9.03
N GLN A 254 -12.19 1.03 10.32
CA GLN A 254 -11.65 0.17 11.37
C GLN A 254 -12.55 -1.04 11.69
N SER A 255 -13.87 -0.92 11.59
CA SER A 255 -14.82 -1.98 11.98
C SER A 255 -15.70 -2.46 10.83
N ARG A 256 -16.10 -3.75 10.89
CA ARG A 256 -17.01 -4.39 9.92
C ARG A 256 -18.32 -3.63 9.79
N ARG A 257 -18.95 -3.29 10.92
CA ARG A 257 -20.19 -2.51 10.96
C ARG A 257 -20.04 -1.16 10.24
N LYS A 258 -18.95 -0.42 10.50
CA LYS A 258 -18.70 0.89 9.86
C LYS A 258 -18.47 0.74 8.35
N VAL A 259 -17.88 -0.37 7.89
CA VAL A 259 -17.73 -0.70 6.47
C VAL A 259 -19.09 -0.82 5.81
N GLU A 260 -20.00 -1.64 6.37
CA GLU A 260 -21.35 -1.87 5.83
C GLU A 260 -22.15 -0.57 5.82
N GLU A 261 -22.23 0.14 6.96
CA GLU A 261 -22.93 1.42 7.10
C GLU A 261 -22.40 2.49 6.12
N THR A 262 -21.09 2.53 5.87
CA THR A 262 -20.48 3.51 4.96
C THR A 262 -20.74 3.15 3.51
N ALA A 263 -20.67 1.86 3.13
CA ALA A 263 -20.98 1.41 1.78
C ALA A 263 -22.44 1.68 1.42
N ASP A 264 -23.38 1.39 2.33
CA ASP A 264 -24.81 1.62 2.10
C ASP A 264 -25.14 3.11 2.05
N TRP A 265 -24.48 3.92 2.88
CA TRP A 265 -24.64 5.36 2.83
C TRP A 265 -24.10 5.95 1.52
N LEU A 266 -22.92 5.53 1.01
CA LEU A 266 -22.40 5.97 -0.29
C LEU A 266 -23.34 5.60 -1.44
N LYS A 267 -23.95 4.41 -1.41
CA LYS A 267 -24.97 4.01 -2.39
C LYS A 267 -26.20 4.94 -2.35
N ALA A 268 -26.66 5.29 -1.15
CA ALA A 268 -27.79 6.22 -0.98
C ALA A 268 -27.46 7.62 -1.51
N GLU A 269 -26.20 8.02 -1.48
CA GLU A 269 -25.68 9.26 -2.06
C GLU A 269 -25.41 9.17 -3.58
N GLY A 270 -25.72 8.03 -4.23
CA GLY A 270 -25.54 7.81 -5.66
C GLY A 270 -24.14 7.38 -6.08
N ILE A 271 -23.25 7.04 -5.15
CA ILE A 271 -21.89 6.57 -5.43
C ILE A 271 -21.89 5.04 -5.41
N PRO A 272 -21.54 4.34 -6.53
CA PRO A 272 -21.42 2.88 -6.54
C PRO A 272 -20.40 2.41 -5.50
N ALA A 273 -20.83 1.66 -4.49
CA ALA A 273 -19.96 1.20 -3.41
C ALA A 273 -20.26 -0.25 -3.02
N LEU A 274 -19.23 -1.00 -2.60
CA LEU A 274 -19.36 -2.36 -2.09
C LEU A 274 -18.61 -2.51 -0.76
N PRO A 275 -19.18 -3.22 0.23
CA PRO A 275 -18.49 -3.54 1.47
C PRO A 275 -17.54 -4.73 1.30
N TYR A 276 -16.39 -4.72 2.01
CA TYR A 276 -15.49 -5.85 2.06
C TYR A 276 -14.83 -6.00 3.45
N HIS A 277 -15.07 -7.13 4.10
CA HIS A 277 -14.43 -7.47 5.38
C HIS A 277 -14.47 -9.00 5.62
N ALA A 278 -13.65 -9.49 6.54
CA ALA A 278 -13.50 -10.92 6.82
C ALA A 278 -14.78 -11.60 7.34
N GLY A 279 -15.76 -10.84 7.82
CA GLY A 279 -17.05 -11.36 8.29
C GLY A 279 -18.08 -11.67 7.19
N LEU A 280 -17.82 -11.26 5.94
CA LEU A 280 -18.66 -11.62 4.80
C LEU A 280 -18.41 -13.07 4.37
N ASP A 281 -19.43 -13.73 3.82
CA ASP A 281 -19.28 -15.04 3.19
C ASP A 281 -18.19 -15.03 2.11
N ALA A 282 -17.46 -16.14 1.98
CA ALA A 282 -16.37 -16.25 1.01
C ALA A 282 -16.83 -15.97 -0.44
N ALA A 283 -18.01 -16.47 -0.82
CA ALA A 283 -18.59 -16.24 -2.14
C ALA A 283 -18.96 -14.76 -2.37
N VAL A 284 -19.45 -14.06 -1.33
CA VAL A 284 -19.75 -12.64 -1.39
C VAL A 284 -18.46 -11.83 -1.53
N ARG A 285 -17.42 -12.16 -0.75
CA ARG A 285 -16.11 -11.52 -0.85
C ARG A 285 -15.51 -11.67 -2.24
N ALA A 286 -15.49 -12.90 -2.77
CA ALA A 286 -14.98 -13.17 -4.11
C ALA A 286 -15.73 -12.36 -5.19
N ARG A 287 -17.07 -12.32 -5.13
CA ARG A 287 -17.90 -11.55 -6.06
C ARG A 287 -17.66 -10.03 -5.94
N HIS A 288 -17.54 -9.50 -4.73
CA HIS A 288 -17.27 -8.06 -4.53
C HIS A 288 -15.89 -7.68 -5.03
N GLN A 289 -14.89 -8.53 -4.78
CA GLN A 289 -13.53 -8.32 -5.28
C GLN A 289 -13.49 -8.40 -6.81
N ASP A 290 -14.12 -9.41 -7.42
CA ASP A 290 -14.20 -9.55 -8.89
C ASP A 290 -14.87 -8.32 -9.51
N ARG A 291 -15.98 -7.87 -8.95
CA ARG A 291 -16.63 -6.63 -9.40
C ARG A 291 -15.72 -5.42 -9.28
N PHE A 292 -15.00 -5.25 -8.17
CA PHE A 292 -14.08 -4.13 -8.01
C PHE A 292 -12.96 -4.13 -9.07
N LEU A 293 -12.44 -5.30 -9.40
CA LEU A 293 -11.40 -5.44 -10.43
C LEU A 293 -11.91 -5.12 -11.84
N ARG A 294 -13.18 -5.44 -12.13
CA ARG A 294 -13.79 -5.32 -13.47
C ARG A 294 -14.58 -4.05 -13.68
N ASP A 295 -15.37 -3.62 -12.68
CA ASP A 295 -16.25 -2.48 -12.80
C ASP A 295 -15.43 -1.18 -12.73
N GLU A 296 -15.81 -0.20 -13.54
CA GLU A 296 -15.25 1.16 -13.49
C GLU A 296 -16.02 2.01 -12.46
N GLY A 297 -15.34 2.99 -11.87
CA GLY A 297 -15.96 3.95 -10.95
C GLY A 297 -16.50 3.36 -9.64
N LEU A 298 -16.13 2.12 -9.31
CA LEU A 298 -16.61 1.44 -8.11
C LEU A 298 -15.74 1.80 -6.89
N VAL A 299 -16.37 2.14 -5.79
CA VAL A 299 -15.72 2.39 -4.50
C VAL A 299 -15.81 1.14 -3.63
N MET A 300 -14.66 0.60 -3.22
CA MET A 300 -14.61 -0.47 -2.23
C MET A 300 -14.48 0.10 -0.83
N VAL A 301 -15.48 -0.12 0.03
CA VAL A 301 -15.39 0.24 1.45
C VAL A 301 -14.96 -1.00 2.23
N ALA A 302 -13.83 -0.92 2.94
CA ALA A 302 -13.23 -2.12 3.48
C ALA A 302 -12.56 -1.95 4.85
N THR A 303 -12.37 -3.07 5.55
CA THR A 303 -11.35 -3.19 6.60
C THR A 303 -10.00 -3.55 5.97
N ILE A 304 -8.94 -3.65 6.80
CA ILE A 304 -7.61 -4.12 6.36
C ILE A 304 -7.63 -5.49 5.67
N ALA A 305 -8.73 -6.25 5.79
CA ALA A 305 -8.92 -7.53 5.09
C ALA A 305 -8.97 -7.37 3.56
N PHE A 306 -9.32 -6.20 3.04
CA PHE A 306 -9.19 -5.83 1.63
C PHE A 306 -7.82 -5.18 1.43
N GLY A 307 -6.83 -6.02 1.40
CA GLY A 307 -5.48 -5.52 1.45
C GLY A 307 -4.58 -6.20 0.45
N MET A 308 -3.84 -7.18 0.89
CA MET A 308 -2.89 -7.87 0.04
C MET A 308 -3.58 -8.53 -1.16
N GLY A 309 -2.94 -8.49 -2.32
CA GLY A 309 -3.45 -9.13 -3.54
C GLY A 309 -4.37 -8.28 -4.42
N ILE A 310 -4.66 -7.04 -4.09
CA ILE A 310 -5.40 -6.14 -4.97
C ILE A 310 -4.42 -5.40 -5.86
N ASP A 311 -4.46 -5.72 -7.16
CA ASP A 311 -3.56 -5.15 -8.17
C ASP A 311 -4.30 -4.36 -9.27
N LYS A 312 -5.40 -3.70 -8.91
CA LYS A 312 -6.12 -2.79 -9.83
C LYS A 312 -5.28 -1.53 -10.05
N PRO A 313 -4.83 -1.25 -11.29
CA PRO A 313 -3.88 -0.17 -11.55
C PRO A 313 -4.50 1.23 -11.49
N ASP A 314 -5.78 1.35 -11.79
CA ASP A 314 -6.54 2.58 -11.98
C ASP A 314 -7.33 3.02 -10.73
N VAL A 315 -6.91 2.62 -9.53
CA VAL A 315 -7.44 3.16 -8.28
C VAL A 315 -7.00 4.61 -8.15
N ARG A 316 -7.95 5.55 -8.23
CA ARG A 316 -7.64 6.99 -8.22
C ARG A 316 -7.53 7.58 -6.84
N PHE A 317 -8.16 6.97 -5.83
CA PHE A 317 -8.01 7.42 -4.45
C PHE A 317 -8.05 6.28 -3.43
N VAL A 318 -7.35 6.51 -2.33
CA VAL A 318 -7.47 5.72 -1.10
C VAL A 318 -7.85 6.68 0.04
N GLY A 319 -9.02 6.46 0.61
CA GLY A 319 -9.55 7.24 1.72
C GLY A 319 -9.49 6.47 3.05
N HIS A 320 -9.14 7.15 4.14
CA HIS A 320 -9.18 6.57 5.49
C HIS A 320 -10.16 7.36 6.35
N LEU A 321 -11.23 6.71 6.80
CA LEU A 321 -12.20 7.28 7.76
C LEU A 321 -11.79 7.06 9.21
N ASP A 322 -10.77 6.25 9.44
CA ASP A 322 -10.17 5.97 10.74
C ASP A 322 -8.65 5.89 10.60
N LEU A 323 -7.93 6.16 11.68
CA LEU A 323 -6.47 6.09 11.70
C LEU A 323 -6.01 4.64 11.44
N PRO A 324 -5.11 4.39 10.48
CA PRO A 324 -4.49 3.09 10.28
C PRO A 324 -3.74 2.60 11.53
N LYS A 325 -3.48 1.31 11.59
CA LYS A 325 -2.77 0.66 12.69
C LYS A 325 -1.41 1.29 12.97
N ASN A 326 -0.66 1.63 11.92
CA ASN A 326 0.66 2.23 11.98
C ASN A 326 1.06 2.84 10.61
N ILE A 327 2.24 3.46 10.55
CA ILE A 327 2.73 4.15 9.35
C ILE A 327 3.02 3.19 8.17
N GLU A 328 3.41 1.95 8.44
CA GLU A 328 3.67 0.94 7.40
C GLU A 328 2.35 0.48 6.75
N ALA A 329 1.32 0.22 7.56
CA ALA A 329 -0.02 -0.07 7.07
C ALA A 329 -0.56 1.10 6.22
N TYR A 330 -0.43 2.34 6.70
CA TYR A 330 -0.79 3.54 5.94
C TYR A 330 -0.09 3.61 4.58
N TYR A 331 1.23 3.38 4.56
CA TYR A 331 2.01 3.38 3.32
C TYR A 331 1.55 2.29 2.35
N GLN A 332 1.30 1.07 2.83
CA GLN A 332 0.82 -0.03 1.98
C GLN A 332 -0.58 0.20 1.45
N GLU A 333 -1.49 0.68 2.30
CA GLU A 333 -2.87 0.94 1.93
C GLU A 333 -2.95 2.07 0.90
N THR A 334 -2.25 3.19 1.14
CA THR A 334 -2.17 4.31 0.19
C THR A 334 -1.43 3.95 -1.09
N GLY A 335 -0.44 3.05 -1.02
CA GLY A 335 0.32 2.54 -2.16
C GLY A 335 -0.51 1.77 -3.20
N ARG A 336 -1.78 1.44 -2.90
CA ARG A 336 -2.72 0.84 -3.87
C ARG A 336 -3.21 1.84 -4.90
N ALA A 337 -3.16 3.13 -4.59
CA ALA A 337 -3.55 4.18 -5.52
C ALA A 337 -2.53 4.37 -6.64
N GLY A 338 -3.02 4.62 -7.86
CA GLY A 338 -2.19 5.04 -9.00
C GLY A 338 -1.06 4.11 -9.39
N ARG A 339 -1.27 2.79 -9.40
CA ARG A 339 -0.23 1.81 -9.79
C ARG A 339 0.18 1.91 -11.26
N ASP A 340 -0.67 2.48 -12.09
CA ASP A 340 -0.40 2.82 -13.47
C ASP A 340 0.52 4.05 -13.65
N GLY A 341 0.88 4.72 -12.54
CA GLY A 341 1.70 5.93 -12.52
C GLY A 341 0.92 7.22 -12.75
N LEU A 342 -0.41 7.14 -12.97
CA LEU A 342 -1.27 8.32 -13.09
C LEU A 342 -1.53 8.96 -11.73
N ALA A 343 -1.93 10.23 -11.74
CA ALA A 343 -2.24 10.96 -10.52
C ALA A 343 -3.31 10.25 -9.69
N ALA A 344 -3.07 10.17 -8.39
CA ALA A 344 -3.97 9.55 -7.42
C ALA A 344 -3.85 10.25 -6.06
N ASP A 345 -4.83 10.02 -5.20
CA ASP A 345 -4.94 10.68 -3.92
C ASP A 345 -4.96 9.70 -2.75
N ALA A 346 -4.20 10.02 -1.71
CA ALA A 346 -4.27 9.41 -0.39
C ALA A 346 -4.87 10.44 0.58
N TRP A 347 -6.12 10.23 0.94
CA TRP A 347 -6.87 11.12 1.80
C TRP A 347 -7.20 10.46 3.13
N MET A 348 -7.06 11.17 4.24
CA MET A 348 -7.36 10.64 5.57
C MET A 348 -8.01 11.70 6.46
N THR A 349 -9.00 11.28 7.28
CA THR A 349 -9.42 12.03 8.45
C THR A 349 -9.06 11.30 9.72
N TYR A 350 -8.60 12.03 10.73
CA TYR A 350 -8.34 11.45 12.04
C TYR A 350 -8.62 12.45 13.17
N GLY A 351 -8.90 11.92 14.35
CA GLY A 351 -9.15 12.70 15.53
C GLY A 351 -8.55 12.05 16.78
N LEU A 352 -8.66 12.73 17.92
CA LEU A 352 -8.11 12.24 19.20
C LEU A 352 -8.66 10.87 19.60
N GLN A 353 -9.94 10.59 19.28
CA GLN A 353 -10.55 9.29 19.61
C GLN A 353 -9.92 8.14 18.84
N ASP A 354 -9.47 8.37 17.58
CA ASP A 354 -8.79 7.34 16.80
C ASP A 354 -7.45 6.97 17.45
N VAL A 355 -6.73 7.96 17.99
CA VAL A 355 -5.46 7.74 18.71
C VAL A 355 -5.70 6.89 19.96
N VAL A 356 -6.70 7.23 20.76
CA VAL A 356 -7.08 6.48 21.97
C VAL A 356 -7.44 5.04 21.61
N ASN A 357 -8.24 4.84 20.57
CA ASN A 357 -8.65 3.50 20.13
C ASN A 357 -7.46 2.66 19.67
N GLN A 358 -6.54 3.23 18.88
CA GLN A 358 -5.35 2.49 18.40
C GLN A 358 -4.41 2.13 19.56
N ARG A 359 -4.17 3.04 20.51
CA ARG A 359 -3.36 2.73 21.68
C ARG A 359 -3.99 1.64 22.53
N ARG A 360 -5.30 1.72 22.77
CA ARG A 360 -6.03 0.68 23.51
C ARG A 360 -5.87 -0.69 22.85
N MET A 361 -6.04 -0.79 21.53
CA MET A 361 -5.87 -2.05 20.80
C MET A 361 -4.46 -2.64 20.94
N ILE A 362 -3.43 -1.78 20.99
CA ILE A 362 -2.06 -2.22 21.25
C ILE A 362 -1.91 -2.74 22.69
N ASP A 363 -2.45 -2.00 23.66
CA ASP A 363 -2.29 -2.32 25.08
C ASP A 363 -3.06 -3.58 25.49
N GLU A 364 -4.25 -3.79 24.92
CA GLU A 364 -5.11 -4.96 25.15
C GLU A 364 -4.65 -6.22 24.38
N SER A 365 -3.70 -6.11 23.47
CA SER A 365 -3.19 -7.27 22.72
C SER A 365 -2.46 -8.24 23.68
N GLU A 366 -2.51 -9.54 23.39
CA GLU A 366 -1.82 -10.59 24.16
C GLU A 366 -0.29 -10.62 23.90
N ALA A 367 0.21 -9.75 23.04
CA ALA A 367 1.61 -9.69 22.65
C ALA A 367 2.53 -9.21 23.81
N GLY A 368 3.78 -9.62 23.79
CA GLY A 368 4.79 -9.21 24.77
C GLY A 368 5.07 -7.69 24.75
N GLU A 369 5.59 -7.16 25.87
CA GLU A 369 5.81 -5.71 26.02
C GLU A 369 6.80 -5.11 25.02
N ASP A 370 7.79 -5.85 24.54
CA ASP A 370 8.71 -5.37 23.50
C ASP A 370 7.98 -5.16 22.16
N PHE A 371 7.08 -6.06 21.81
CA PHE A 371 6.23 -5.91 20.64
C PHE A 371 5.28 -4.70 20.79
N LYS A 372 4.61 -4.56 21.94
CA LYS A 372 3.75 -3.41 22.21
C LYS A 372 4.52 -2.09 22.15
N ARG A 373 5.74 -2.05 22.69
CA ARG A 373 6.62 -0.87 22.59
C ARG A 373 6.93 -0.51 21.14
N LEU A 374 7.25 -1.50 20.32
CA LEU A 374 7.49 -1.28 18.89
C LEU A 374 6.23 -0.76 18.18
N GLN A 375 5.07 -1.37 18.42
CA GLN A 375 3.81 -0.94 17.80
C GLN A 375 3.42 0.48 18.22
N ARG A 376 3.65 0.85 19.49
CA ARG A 376 3.47 2.24 19.95
C ARG A 376 4.41 3.19 19.20
N GLY A 377 5.68 2.83 19.00
CA GLY A 377 6.63 3.63 18.22
C GLY A 377 6.22 3.81 16.76
N LYS A 378 5.71 2.75 16.11
CA LYS A 378 5.20 2.81 14.73
C LYS A 378 3.91 3.67 14.65
N LEU A 379 3.05 3.63 15.66
CA LEU A 379 1.89 4.51 15.75
C LEU A 379 2.32 5.96 15.97
N ASP A 380 3.29 6.22 16.84
CA ASP A 380 3.81 7.57 17.10
C ASP A 380 4.42 8.19 15.85
N ALA A 381 5.10 7.41 15.02
CA ALA A 381 5.59 7.85 13.71
C ALA A 381 4.44 8.26 12.76
N LEU A 382 3.32 7.52 12.76
CA LEU A 382 2.13 7.90 12.00
C LEU A 382 1.51 9.19 12.54
N LEU A 383 1.44 9.36 13.87
CA LEU A 383 0.92 10.58 14.48
C LEU A 383 1.81 11.80 14.16
N ALA A 384 3.13 11.61 14.17
CA ALA A 384 4.08 12.65 13.76
C ALA A 384 3.88 13.04 12.29
N LEU A 385 3.59 12.09 11.41
CA LEU A 385 3.19 12.36 10.02
C LEU A 385 1.86 13.15 9.95
N CYS A 386 0.86 12.77 10.74
CA CYS A 386 -0.45 13.41 10.76
C CYS A 386 -0.39 14.86 11.23
N GLU A 387 0.43 15.16 12.24
CA GLU A 387 0.57 16.50 12.81
C GLU A 387 1.72 17.33 12.19
N ALA A 388 2.42 16.77 11.20
CA ALA A 388 3.50 17.48 10.53
C ALA A 388 3.02 18.84 9.95
N HIS A 389 3.83 19.87 10.10
CA HIS A 389 3.63 21.19 9.48
C HIS A 389 4.52 21.39 8.23
N ASP A 390 5.45 20.48 8.02
CA ASP A 390 6.31 20.38 6.84
C ASP A 390 5.79 19.33 5.84
N CYS A 391 6.58 19.02 4.83
CA CYS A 391 6.19 18.08 3.78
C CYS A 391 5.88 16.67 4.34
N ARG A 392 4.68 16.17 4.09
CA ARG A 392 4.26 14.82 4.51
C ARG A 392 5.12 13.72 3.90
N ARG A 393 5.49 13.88 2.63
CA ARG A 393 6.31 12.88 1.93
C ARG A 393 7.70 12.78 2.51
N VAL A 394 8.33 13.89 2.88
CA VAL A 394 9.63 13.89 3.57
C VAL A 394 9.55 13.09 4.87
N ARG A 395 8.48 13.25 5.64
CA ARG A 395 8.27 12.51 6.89
C ARG A 395 8.05 11.01 6.64
N LEU A 396 7.23 10.68 5.64
CA LEU A 396 6.93 9.31 5.29
C LEU A 396 8.18 8.55 4.79
N LEU A 397 8.93 9.15 3.87
CA LEU A 397 10.18 8.57 3.34
C LEU A 397 11.27 8.50 4.40
N GLY A 398 11.37 9.52 5.26
CA GLY A 398 12.31 9.55 6.37
C GLY A 398 12.10 8.39 7.37
N TYR A 399 10.86 7.93 7.58
CA TYR A 399 10.58 6.74 8.38
C TYR A 399 11.25 5.48 7.80
N PHE A 400 11.29 5.34 6.48
CA PHE A 400 11.97 4.23 5.79
C PHE A 400 13.48 4.46 5.61
N GLY A 401 14.03 5.56 6.16
CA GLY A 401 15.45 5.90 6.08
C GLY A 401 15.85 6.57 4.76
N GLU A 402 14.89 7.04 3.97
CA GLU A 402 15.14 7.73 2.70
C GLU A 402 15.12 9.25 2.89
N ALA A 403 16.23 9.90 2.56
CA ALA A 403 16.32 11.36 2.53
C ALA A 403 15.62 11.89 1.27
N SER A 404 14.79 12.92 1.43
CA SER A 404 14.04 13.53 0.32
C SER A 404 13.85 15.02 0.50
N GLN A 405 13.43 15.69 -0.56
CA GLN A 405 13.10 17.12 -0.57
C GLN A 405 11.57 17.33 -0.52
N PRO A 406 11.11 18.54 -0.16
CA PRO A 406 9.69 18.86 -0.20
C PRO A 406 9.07 18.55 -1.57
N CYS A 407 7.95 17.80 -1.55
CA CYS A 407 7.39 17.21 -2.77
C CYS A 407 6.59 18.16 -3.66
N GLY A 408 6.19 19.32 -3.14
CA GLY A 408 5.32 20.26 -3.86
C GLY A 408 3.89 19.78 -4.13
N ASN A 409 3.53 18.56 -3.71
CA ASN A 409 2.26 17.90 -4.07
C ASN A 409 1.40 17.44 -2.88
N CYS A 410 1.89 17.46 -1.63
CA CYS A 410 1.03 17.15 -0.47
C CYS A 410 0.27 18.39 0.00
N ASP A 411 -0.75 18.18 0.85
CA ASP A 411 -1.56 19.25 1.43
C ASP A 411 -0.71 20.36 2.08
N ASN A 412 0.32 19.97 2.86
CA ASN A 412 1.21 20.92 3.53
C ASN A 412 2.12 21.69 2.56
N CYS A 413 2.51 21.11 1.42
CA CYS A 413 3.28 21.84 0.41
C CYS A 413 2.40 22.80 -0.40
N LEU A 414 1.17 22.38 -0.71
CA LEU A 414 0.22 23.18 -1.49
C LEU A 414 -0.43 24.29 -0.67
N ASN A 415 -0.72 24.01 0.61
CA ASN A 415 -1.32 24.94 1.56
C ASN A 415 -0.61 24.80 2.91
N PRO A 416 0.58 25.42 3.07
CA PRO A 416 1.32 25.32 4.32
C PRO A 416 0.47 25.72 5.53
N PRO A 417 0.37 24.87 6.56
CA PRO A 417 -0.45 25.17 7.71
C PRO A 417 0.15 26.34 8.50
N ALA A 418 -0.67 27.26 8.94
CA ALA A 418 -0.27 28.26 9.90
C ALA A 418 0.14 27.58 11.21
N THR A 419 1.24 28.03 11.79
CA THR A 419 1.70 27.59 13.12
C THR A 419 1.67 28.76 14.08
N TRP A 420 1.47 28.47 15.36
CA TRP A 420 1.46 29.44 16.42
C TRP A 420 2.32 28.99 17.59
N ASP A 421 2.77 29.93 18.40
CA ASP A 421 3.44 29.63 19.65
C ASP A 421 2.38 29.19 20.67
N ALA A 422 2.30 27.89 20.89
CA ALA A 422 1.36 27.24 21.79
C ALA A 422 2.01 26.91 23.15
N THR A 423 3.18 27.44 23.45
CA THR A 423 3.94 27.12 24.67
C THR A 423 3.09 27.31 25.93
N GLU A 424 2.35 28.43 26.02
CA GLU A 424 1.47 28.69 27.16
C GLU A 424 0.29 27.69 27.21
N ALA A 425 -0.37 27.43 26.08
CA ALA A 425 -1.46 26.45 26.02
C ALA A 425 -0.97 25.05 26.38
N ALA A 426 0.20 24.65 25.86
CA ALA A 426 0.83 23.37 26.23
C ALA A 426 1.10 23.29 27.73
N ARG A 427 1.68 24.32 28.32
CA ARG A 427 1.93 24.38 29.78
C ARG A 427 0.65 24.32 30.60
N LYS A 428 -0.43 25.00 30.20
CA LYS A 428 -1.74 24.92 30.82
C LYS A 428 -2.28 23.47 30.82
N ALA A 429 -2.24 22.80 29.64
CA ALA A 429 -2.69 21.42 29.49
C ALA A 429 -1.85 20.44 30.33
N LEU A 430 -0.52 20.52 30.22
CA LEU A 430 0.39 19.65 30.97
C LEU A 430 0.29 19.89 32.49
N SER A 431 0.11 21.15 32.94
CA SER A 431 -0.13 21.47 34.33
C SER A 431 -1.44 20.88 34.87
N GLY A 432 -2.52 20.89 34.07
CA GLY A 432 -3.78 20.24 34.39
C GLY A 432 -3.61 18.75 34.63
N ILE A 433 -2.95 18.03 33.72
CA ILE A 433 -2.66 16.60 33.86
C ILE A 433 -1.80 16.33 35.10
N TYR A 434 -0.78 17.14 35.34
CA TYR A 434 0.08 17.01 36.54
C TYR A 434 -0.70 17.16 37.83
N ARG A 435 -1.63 18.12 37.92
CA ARG A 435 -2.41 18.41 39.13
C ARG A 435 -3.45 17.35 39.46
N PHE A 436 -4.04 16.69 38.44
CA PHE A 436 -4.92 15.54 38.68
C PHE A 436 -4.22 14.40 39.42
N ARG A 437 -2.93 14.20 39.17
CA ARG A 437 -2.14 13.17 39.83
C ARG A 437 -1.87 13.48 41.30
N ASN A 438 -1.85 14.76 41.67
CA ASN A 438 -1.45 15.23 43.02
C ASN A 438 -2.63 15.77 43.83
N ALA A 439 -3.87 15.75 43.31
CA ALA A 439 -5.06 16.18 44.04
C ALA A 439 -5.57 15.10 45.03
N ALA A 440 -6.31 15.51 46.02
CA ALA A 440 -7.06 14.60 46.86
C ALA A 440 -8.07 13.84 46.00
N GLY A 441 -7.88 12.54 45.81
CA GLY A 441 -8.60 11.74 44.82
C GLY A 441 -7.76 11.48 43.58
N SER A 442 -6.43 11.33 43.75
CA SER A 442 -5.45 11.10 42.69
C SER A 442 -5.95 10.09 41.65
N GLY A 443 -6.17 10.58 40.42
CA GLY A 443 -6.63 9.78 39.29
C GLY A 443 -6.08 10.25 37.97
N ARG A 444 -6.19 9.39 36.99
CA ARG A 444 -5.92 9.76 35.58
C ARG A 444 -7.26 10.04 34.92
N TYR A 445 -7.35 11.11 34.16
CA TYR A 445 -8.58 11.56 33.50
C TYR A 445 -8.37 11.72 32.01
N GLY A 446 -9.42 11.50 31.24
CA GLY A 446 -9.38 11.66 29.78
C GLY A 446 -9.41 13.12 29.33
N ALA A 447 -9.19 13.33 28.05
CA ALA A 447 -9.10 14.63 27.42
C ALA A 447 -10.34 15.52 27.66
N GLY A 448 -11.56 14.96 27.58
CA GLY A 448 -12.80 15.72 27.79
C GLY A 448 -12.86 16.34 29.18
N HIS A 449 -12.53 15.58 30.20
CA HIS A 449 -12.52 16.08 31.60
C HIS A 449 -11.45 17.18 31.83
N LEU A 450 -10.26 16.99 31.22
CA LEU A 450 -9.22 18.03 31.29
C LEU A 450 -9.69 19.32 30.62
N ILE A 451 -10.31 19.23 29.44
CA ILE A 451 -10.83 20.39 28.71
C ILE A 451 -11.92 21.09 29.53
N ASP A 452 -12.84 20.36 30.16
CA ASP A 452 -13.87 20.95 31.03
C ASP A 452 -13.24 21.75 32.16
N VAL A 453 -12.20 21.20 32.83
CA VAL A 453 -11.47 21.91 33.90
C VAL A 453 -10.74 23.15 33.36
N LEU A 454 -9.99 23.04 32.28
CA LEU A 454 -9.27 24.17 31.68
C LEU A 454 -10.21 25.29 31.23
N ARG A 455 -11.40 24.96 30.76
CA ARG A 455 -12.40 25.93 30.30
C ARG A 455 -13.30 26.46 31.44
N GLY A 456 -13.15 25.96 32.65
CA GLY A 456 -14.00 26.33 33.75
C GLY A 456 -15.46 25.85 33.63
N LYS A 457 -15.69 24.72 32.94
CA LYS A 457 -17.01 24.13 32.74
C LYS A 457 -17.34 23.18 33.90
N ARG A 458 -18.23 23.61 34.79
CA ARG A 458 -18.62 22.84 35.95
C ARG A 458 -19.57 21.70 35.60
N THR A 459 -19.00 20.50 35.38
CA THR A 459 -19.74 19.26 35.17
C THR A 459 -19.89 18.53 36.51
N GLU A 460 -20.85 17.59 36.62
CA GLU A 460 -21.04 16.75 37.80
C GLU A 460 -19.72 16.04 38.18
N LYS A 461 -19.00 15.49 37.22
CA LYS A 461 -17.72 14.82 37.40
C LYS A 461 -16.63 15.78 37.94
N VAL A 462 -16.58 17.02 37.45
CA VAL A 462 -15.63 18.03 37.94
C VAL A 462 -15.92 18.37 39.39
N ALA A 463 -17.19 18.59 39.78
CA ALA A 463 -17.60 18.90 41.13
C ALA A 463 -17.36 17.70 42.09
N GLN A 464 -17.67 16.48 41.65
CA GLN A 464 -17.48 15.25 42.42
C GLN A 464 -16.02 15.03 42.84
N HIS A 465 -15.07 15.38 41.94
CA HIS A 465 -13.64 15.23 42.23
C HIS A 465 -12.98 16.50 42.79
N GLY A 466 -13.73 17.56 43.00
CA GLY A 466 -13.21 18.84 43.53
C GLY A 466 -12.24 19.55 42.56
N HIS A 467 -12.31 19.26 41.27
CA HIS A 467 -11.39 19.81 40.30
C HIS A 467 -11.70 21.27 39.90
N ASP A 468 -12.84 21.80 40.31
CA ASP A 468 -13.17 23.23 40.30
C ASP A 468 -12.38 24.06 41.33
N GLN A 469 -11.68 23.39 42.26
CA GLN A 469 -10.77 24.00 43.24
C GLN A 469 -9.30 24.05 42.74
N LEU A 470 -8.97 23.42 41.63
CA LEU A 470 -7.60 23.38 41.12
C LEU A 470 -7.17 24.77 40.61
N SER A 471 -5.91 25.13 40.80
CA SER A 471 -5.36 26.36 40.21
C SER A 471 -5.34 26.38 38.67
N THR A 472 -5.66 25.26 38.04
CA THR A 472 -5.84 25.12 36.60
C THR A 472 -7.31 25.24 36.15
N TRP A 473 -8.21 25.50 37.08
CA TRP A 473 -9.61 25.74 36.76
C TRP A 473 -9.81 27.05 36.02
N GLY A 474 -10.40 26.97 34.82
CA GLY A 474 -10.75 28.13 33.99
C GLY A 474 -9.59 28.90 33.37
N ILE A 475 -8.33 28.46 33.53
CA ILE A 475 -7.17 29.19 33.01
C ILE A 475 -7.07 29.20 31.46
N GLY A 476 -7.88 28.41 30.81
CA GLY A 476 -7.96 28.27 29.36
C GLY A 476 -9.36 28.47 28.81
N ALA A 477 -10.19 29.28 29.48
CA ALA A 477 -11.56 29.57 29.10
C ALA A 477 -11.65 30.34 27.74
N ASP A 478 -10.59 31.04 27.39
CA ASP A 478 -10.39 31.77 26.14
C ASP A 478 -10.18 30.87 24.91
N VAL A 479 -9.85 29.59 25.12
CA VAL A 479 -9.61 28.62 24.07
C VAL A 479 -10.84 27.72 23.87
N SER A 480 -11.28 27.55 22.63
CA SER A 480 -12.42 26.70 22.32
C SER A 480 -12.13 25.21 22.59
N GLU A 481 -13.19 24.41 22.75
CA GLU A 481 -13.06 22.96 22.94
C GLU A 481 -12.33 22.29 21.79
N ALA A 482 -12.64 22.68 20.54
CA ALA A 482 -11.99 22.16 19.34
C ALA A 482 -10.48 22.48 19.33
N GLN A 483 -10.11 23.70 19.69
CA GLN A 483 -8.70 24.09 19.80
C GLN A 483 -7.97 23.28 20.89
N TRP A 484 -8.58 23.08 22.06
CA TRP A 484 -8.00 22.24 23.11
C TRP A 484 -7.83 20.79 22.68
N ARG A 485 -8.77 20.23 21.93
CA ARG A 485 -8.62 18.90 21.35
C ARG A 485 -7.44 18.84 20.38
N GLY A 486 -7.25 19.87 19.57
CA GLY A 486 -6.11 20.02 18.66
C GLY A 486 -4.78 20.12 19.41
N VAL A 487 -4.71 20.92 20.49
CA VAL A 487 -3.51 21.04 21.34
C VAL A 487 -3.15 19.68 21.96
N LEU A 488 -4.10 18.99 22.56
CA LEU A 488 -3.85 17.68 23.18
C LEU A 488 -3.40 16.62 22.16
N ARG A 489 -4.02 16.57 21.00
CA ARG A 489 -3.65 15.66 19.93
C ARG A 489 -2.20 15.88 19.48
N GLN A 490 -1.80 17.15 19.30
CA GLN A 490 -0.44 17.50 18.91
C GLN A 490 0.57 17.25 20.03
N LEU A 491 0.21 17.48 21.31
CA LEU A 491 1.08 17.12 22.44
C LEU A 491 1.31 15.61 22.56
N ILE A 492 0.31 14.79 22.18
CA ILE A 492 0.47 13.34 22.09
C ILE A 492 1.41 12.98 20.93
N ALA A 493 1.24 13.59 19.77
CA ALA A 493 2.11 13.36 18.61
C ALA A 493 3.57 13.80 18.84
N LEU A 494 3.78 14.85 19.64
CA LEU A 494 5.10 15.31 20.07
C LEU A 494 5.70 14.46 21.21
N GLY A 495 4.96 13.50 21.73
CA GLY A 495 5.42 12.61 22.77
C GLY A 495 5.49 13.25 24.18
N HIS A 496 4.82 14.39 24.41
CA HIS A 496 4.75 15.04 25.73
C HIS A 496 3.64 14.46 26.61
N VAL A 497 2.62 13.88 25.98
CA VAL A 497 1.46 13.26 26.65
C VAL A 497 1.25 11.87 26.04
N VAL A 498 0.86 10.92 26.87
CA VAL A 498 0.35 9.61 26.40
C VAL A 498 -1.09 9.42 26.85
N ALA A 499 -1.89 8.76 26.02
CA ALA A 499 -3.23 8.30 26.37
C ALA A 499 -3.14 6.81 26.70
N GLU A 500 -3.53 6.41 27.91
CA GLU A 500 -3.39 5.06 28.44
C GLU A 500 -4.71 4.49 28.93
N GLY A 501 -4.80 3.14 28.91
CA GLY A 501 -5.93 2.38 29.46
C GLY A 501 -7.21 2.48 28.65
N GLU A 502 -8.23 1.73 29.08
CA GLU A 502 -9.53 1.58 28.41
C GLU A 502 -10.26 2.92 28.15
N TYR A 503 -10.09 3.88 29.07
CA TYR A 503 -10.75 5.19 29.00
C TYR A 503 -9.89 6.30 28.38
N GLY A 504 -8.73 5.97 27.83
CA GLY A 504 -7.82 6.95 27.20
C GLY A 504 -7.40 8.06 28.18
N THR A 505 -7.03 7.67 29.39
CA THR A 505 -6.60 8.63 30.42
C THR A 505 -5.23 9.20 30.07
N LEU A 506 -5.05 10.50 30.33
CA LEU A 506 -3.84 11.21 29.97
C LEU A 506 -2.75 11.08 31.05
N ALA A 507 -1.52 10.82 30.61
CA ALA A 507 -0.34 10.82 31.45
C ALA A 507 0.80 11.64 30.83
N LEU A 508 1.64 12.25 31.67
CA LEU A 508 2.83 12.98 31.23
C LEU A 508 3.98 12.02 30.99
N THR A 509 4.75 12.31 29.94
CA THR A 509 6.04 11.68 29.69
C THR A 509 7.18 12.50 30.32
N ASP A 510 8.40 11.98 30.31
CA ASP A 510 9.57 12.73 30.80
C ASP A 510 9.85 13.99 29.98
N SER A 511 9.57 13.99 28.68
CA SER A 511 9.75 15.15 27.81
C SER A 511 8.84 16.34 28.17
N ALA A 512 7.70 16.10 28.83
CA ALA A 512 6.79 17.15 29.29
C ALA A 512 7.42 18.08 30.34
N ARG A 513 8.43 17.60 31.07
CA ARG A 513 9.08 18.40 32.14
C ARG A 513 9.78 19.66 31.60
N ALA A 514 10.49 19.53 30.47
CA ALA A 514 11.18 20.65 29.84
C ALA A 514 10.18 21.73 29.36
N VAL A 515 9.04 21.30 28.82
CA VAL A 515 7.96 22.21 28.41
C VAL A 515 7.32 22.91 29.62
N LEU A 516 7.04 22.18 30.70
CA LEU A 516 6.48 22.74 31.94
C LEU A 516 7.39 23.80 32.55
N ARG A 517 8.71 23.60 32.51
CA ARG A 517 9.71 24.59 32.98
C ARG A 517 9.90 25.78 32.05
N GLY A 518 9.36 25.71 30.83
CA GLY A 518 9.55 26.75 29.81
C GLY A 518 10.91 26.70 29.11
N GLU A 519 11.63 25.58 29.21
CA GLU A 519 12.94 25.37 28.60
C GLU A 519 12.83 25.09 27.08
N VAL A 520 11.68 24.56 26.65
CA VAL A 520 11.41 24.20 25.25
C VAL A 520 10.13 24.88 24.77
N PRO A 521 10.18 25.70 23.71
CA PRO A 521 8.99 26.29 23.11
C PRO A 521 8.22 25.22 22.34
N VAL A 522 6.89 25.32 22.32
CA VAL A 522 6.00 24.41 21.62
C VAL A 522 5.29 25.17 20.49
N ARG A 523 5.62 24.83 19.26
CA ARG A 523 4.91 25.34 18.08
C ARG A 523 3.93 24.30 17.58
N LEU A 524 2.66 24.69 17.48
CA LEU A 524 1.58 23.81 17.02
C LEU A 524 0.93 24.36 15.74
N ARG A 525 0.31 23.47 14.97
CA ARG A 525 -0.56 23.85 13.86
C ARG A 525 -1.79 24.56 14.40
N GLN A 526 -2.20 25.61 13.72
CA GLN A 526 -3.54 26.17 13.96
C GLN A 526 -4.59 25.21 13.39
N PRO A 527 -5.77 25.06 14.04
CA PRO A 527 -6.89 24.36 13.44
C PRO A 527 -7.17 24.94 12.05
N ALA A 528 -7.37 24.06 11.06
CA ALA A 528 -7.70 24.53 9.72
C ALA A 528 -9.05 25.27 9.77
N GLU A 529 -9.06 26.52 9.34
CA GLU A 529 -10.31 27.19 9.04
C GLU A 529 -11.01 26.44 7.91
N ALA A 530 -12.34 26.22 8.04
CA ALA A 530 -13.10 25.57 7.00
C ALA A 530 -12.86 26.30 5.67
N PRO A 531 -12.48 25.59 4.58
CA PRO A 531 -12.19 26.25 3.31
C PRO A 531 -13.41 27.06 2.86
N PRO A 532 -13.23 28.29 2.36
CA PRO A 532 -14.33 29.10 1.87
C PRO A 532 -15.06 28.34 0.78
N ARG A 533 -16.40 28.31 0.87
CA ARG A 533 -17.29 27.70 -0.12
C ARG A 533 -16.99 28.33 -1.49
N GLY A 534 -16.52 27.53 -2.44
CA GLY A 534 -16.40 27.96 -3.84
C GLY A 534 -14.98 28.09 -4.40
N ARG A 535 -14.07 27.14 -4.16
CA ARG A 535 -12.88 27.04 -5.01
C ARG A 535 -13.18 26.11 -6.17
N THR A 536 -13.33 26.70 -7.35
CA THR A 536 -13.25 26.02 -8.66
C THR A 536 -11.98 25.18 -8.73
N ARG A 537 -12.10 23.99 -9.32
CA ARG A 537 -11.03 23.04 -9.65
C ARG A 537 -9.80 23.81 -10.15
N LYS A 538 -8.78 23.98 -9.29
CA LYS A 538 -7.48 24.45 -9.75
C LYS A 538 -6.83 23.29 -10.50
N GLU A 539 -6.42 23.56 -11.73
CA GLU A 539 -5.62 22.62 -12.52
C GLU A 539 -4.46 22.10 -11.66
N ARG A 540 -4.31 20.77 -11.66
CA ARG A 540 -3.21 20.09 -10.98
C ARG A 540 -1.90 20.62 -11.58
N GLY A 541 -1.06 21.25 -10.78
CA GLY A 541 0.26 21.69 -11.19
C GLY A 541 1.14 20.52 -11.62
N PRO A 542 2.20 20.74 -12.40
CA PRO A 542 3.06 19.70 -12.92
C PRO A 542 3.68 18.89 -11.77
N VAL A 543 3.48 17.59 -11.81
CA VAL A 543 4.09 16.61 -10.91
C VAL A 543 5.60 16.68 -11.12
N GLY A 544 6.37 16.82 -10.05
CA GLY A 544 7.83 16.89 -10.09
C GLY A 544 8.48 15.72 -10.82
N ALA A 545 9.61 15.97 -11.43
CA ALA A 545 10.50 15.27 -12.38
C ALA A 545 10.52 13.72 -12.50
N GLY A 546 9.39 13.06 -12.35
CA GLY A 546 9.12 11.73 -12.87
C GLY A 546 8.22 11.88 -14.09
N LYS A 547 8.34 11.09 -15.16
CA LYS A 547 7.60 11.18 -16.41
C LYS A 547 6.30 11.99 -16.29
N PRO A 548 6.09 13.06 -17.09
CA PRO A 548 4.87 13.84 -17.01
C PRO A 548 3.66 12.91 -17.09
N PRO A 549 2.55 13.22 -16.38
CA PRO A 549 1.30 12.50 -16.57
C PRO A 549 1.01 12.45 -18.07
N PRO A 550 0.36 11.39 -18.60
CA PRO A 550 0.02 11.37 -20.01
C PRO A 550 -0.64 12.70 -20.33
N LEU A 551 -0.10 13.40 -21.33
CA LEU A 551 -0.62 14.69 -21.76
C LEU A 551 -2.14 14.54 -21.92
N PRO A 552 -2.96 15.53 -21.52
CA PRO A 552 -4.38 15.48 -21.76
C PRO A 552 -4.59 15.16 -23.23
N LEU A 553 -5.45 14.18 -23.50
CA LEU A 553 -5.83 13.82 -24.86
C LEU A 553 -6.62 14.99 -25.43
N ASP A 554 -6.40 15.33 -26.70
CA ASP A 554 -7.31 16.21 -27.43
C ASP A 554 -8.68 15.53 -27.63
N GLU A 555 -9.65 16.26 -28.15
CA GLU A 555 -11.03 15.78 -28.30
C GLU A 555 -11.08 14.51 -29.17
N ALA A 556 -10.36 14.48 -30.29
CA ALA A 556 -10.31 13.34 -31.21
C ALA A 556 -9.59 12.13 -30.60
N ALA A 557 -8.46 12.35 -29.90
CA ALA A 557 -7.77 11.27 -29.18
C ALA A 557 -8.60 10.74 -27.98
N THR A 558 -9.39 11.59 -27.35
CA THR A 558 -10.32 11.17 -26.30
C THR A 558 -11.40 10.25 -26.85
N GLU A 559 -11.96 10.56 -28.00
CA GLU A 559 -12.98 9.72 -28.64
C GLU A 559 -12.39 8.35 -29.01
N ARG A 560 -11.20 8.32 -29.64
CA ARG A 560 -10.48 7.06 -29.96
C ARG A 560 -10.17 6.27 -28.69
N PHE A 561 -9.73 6.93 -27.63
CA PHE A 561 -9.47 6.28 -26.35
C PHE A 561 -10.73 5.63 -25.76
N LEU A 562 -11.88 6.29 -25.80
CA LEU A 562 -13.14 5.74 -25.32
C LEU A 562 -13.61 4.55 -26.16
N ARG A 563 -13.43 4.58 -27.49
CA ARG A 563 -13.69 3.42 -28.38
C ARG A 563 -12.81 2.22 -28.01
N LEU A 564 -11.50 2.44 -27.90
CA LEU A 564 -10.56 1.39 -27.48
C LEU A 564 -10.89 0.84 -26.09
N LYS A 565 -11.33 1.70 -25.17
CA LYS A 565 -11.72 1.31 -23.82
C LYS A 565 -12.99 0.44 -23.83
N ALA A 566 -13.98 0.79 -24.64
CA ALA A 566 -15.19 0.00 -24.82
C ALA A 566 -14.87 -1.38 -25.41
N TRP A 567 -14.09 -1.43 -26.47
CA TRP A 567 -13.62 -2.68 -27.08
C TRP A 567 -12.85 -3.55 -26.08
N ARG A 568 -11.90 -2.97 -25.35
CA ARG A 568 -11.14 -3.71 -24.32
C ARG A 568 -12.06 -4.32 -23.27
N ALA A 569 -13.12 -3.62 -22.87
CA ALA A 569 -14.09 -4.13 -21.90
C ALA A 569 -14.88 -5.34 -22.46
N GLU A 570 -15.15 -5.38 -23.75
CA GLU A 570 -15.79 -6.54 -24.41
C GLU A 570 -14.85 -7.74 -24.44
N VAL A 571 -13.62 -7.56 -24.94
CA VAL A 571 -12.58 -8.61 -24.97
C VAL A 571 -12.31 -9.16 -23.56
N ALA A 572 -12.17 -8.30 -22.57
CA ALA A 572 -11.97 -8.71 -21.18
C ALA A 572 -13.12 -9.57 -20.64
N ARG A 573 -14.36 -9.24 -21.02
CA ARG A 573 -15.56 -10.00 -20.64
C ARG A 573 -15.59 -11.36 -21.32
N GLU A 574 -15.24 -11.45 -22.60
CA GLU A 574 -15.17 -12.71 -23.35
C GLU A 574 -14.13 -13.67 -22.77
N HIS A 575 -12.96 -13.13 -22.38
CA HIS A 575 -11.87 -13.91 -21.78
C HIS A 575 -12.02 -14.12 -20.27
N ASN A 576 -13.09 -13.59 -19.67
CA ASN A 576 -13.31 -13.61 -18.22
C ASN A 576 -12.15 -13.01 -17.39
N LEU A 577 -11.55 -11.92 -17.88
CA LEU A 577 -10.39 -11.23 -17.30
C LEU A 577 -10.74 -9.80 -16.88
N PRO A 578 -10.01 -9.19 -15.92
CA PRO A 578 -10.05 -7.75 -15.70
C PRO A 578 -9.53 -6.98 -16.93
N ALA A 579 -10.16 -5.85 -17.26
CA ALA A 579 -9.85 -5.08 -18.47
C ALA A 579 -8.36 -4.65 -18.56
N TYR A 580 -7.74 -4.33 -17.44
CA TYR A 580 -6.33 -3.92 -17.41
C TYR A 580 -5.34 -5.05 -17.76
N VAL A 581 -5.74 -6.31 -17.64
CA VAL A 581 -4.91 -7.47 -18.04
C VAL A 581 -4.76 -7.50 -19.57
N VAL A 582 -5.80 -7.10 -20.31
CA VAL A 582 -5.73 -6.95 -21.78
C VAL A 582 -4.78 -5.79 -22.12
N PHE A 583 -5.12 -4.56 -21.71
CA PHE A 583 -4.25 -3.38 -21.84
C PHE A 583 -4.49 -2.38 -20.72
N HIS A 584 -3.43 -1.73 -20.24
CA HIS A 584 -3.54 -0.60 -19.33
C HIS A 584 -4.07 0.66 -20.02
N ASP A 585 -4.75 1.54 -19.29
CA ASP A 585 -5.27 2.82 -19.82
C ASP A 585 -4.15 3.68 -20.42
N ALA A 586 -2.94 3.66 -19.85
CA ALA A 586 -1.79 4.36 -20.41
C ALA A 586 -1.42 3.86 -21.81
N THR A 587 -1.47 2.54 -22.04
CA THR A 587 -1.23 1.93 -23.37
C THR A 587 -2.31 2.33 -24.36
N LEU A 588 -3.60 2.30 -23.97
CA LEU A 588 -4.70 2.74 -24.83
C LEU A 588 -4.61 4.23 -25.15
N ALA A 589 -4.21 5.07 -24.19
CA ALA A 589 -4.00 6.50 -24.40
C ALA A 589 -2.85 6.78 -25.39
N GLU A 590 -1.77 5.98 -25.33
CA GLU A 590 -0.66 6.07 -26.26
C GLU A 590 -1.08 5.64 -27.68
N MET A 591 -1.89 4.58 -27.80
CA MET A 591 -2.50 4.15 -29.09
C MET A 591 -3.41 5.25 -29.67
N ALA A 592 -4.29 5.82 -28.86
CA ALA A 592 -5.24 6.84 -29.27
C ALA A 592 -4.55 8.14 -29.73
N ARG A 593 -3.43 8.50 -29.10
CA ARG A 593 -2.61 9.67 -29.45
C ARG A 593 -1.75 9.43 -30.67
N GLY A 594 -1.06 8.27 -30.70
CA GLY A 594 -0.06 7.94 -31.72
C GLY A 594 -0.66 7.48 -33.04
N GLN A 595 -1.92 7.04 -33.06
CA GLN A 595 -2.63 6.50 -34.25
C GLN A 595 -1.74 5.58 -35.10
N PRO A 596 -1.22 4.48 -34.55
CA PRO A 596 -0.37 3.58 -35.32
C PRO A 596 -1.11 3.05 -36.57
N ALA A 597 -0.51 3.21 -37.75
CA ALA A 597 -1.10 2.77 -39.01
C ALA A 597 -0.64 1.36 -39.46
N SER A 598 0.21 0.71 -38.66
CA SER A 598 0.72 -0.63 -38.97
C SER A 598 0.96 -1.45 -37.70
N LEU A 599 0.99 -2.79 -37.86
CA LEU A 599 1.33 -3.70 -36.75
C LEU A 599 2.72 -3.41 -36.17
N ALA A 600 3.69 -3.02 -37.01
CA ALA A 600 5.01 -2.65 -36.52
C ALA A 600 4.99 -1.39 -35.64
N ALA A 601 4.23 -0.36 -36.05
CA ALA A 601 4.06 0.86 -35.27
C ALA A 601 3.28 0.59 -33.95
N LEU A 602 2.25 -0.25 -34.01
CA LEU A 602 1.48 -0.67 -32.83
C LEU A 602 2.35 -1.47 -31.85
N GLY A 603 3.18 -2.38 -32.34
CA GLY A 603 4.12 -3.17 -31.53
C GLY A 603 5.22 -2.36 -30.85
N ALA A 604 5.49 -1.14 -31.32
CA ALA A 604 6.44 -0.21 -30.69
C ALA A 604 5.84 0.51 -29.45
N ILE A 605 4.51 0.45 -29.25
CA ILE A 605 3.83 1.07 -28.12
C ILE A 605 4.08 0.26 -26.83
N SER A 606 4.39 0.97 -25.76
CA SER A 606 4.69 0.36 -24.45
C SER A 606 3.50 -0.47 -23.93
N GLY A 607 3.75 -1.73 -23.56
CA GLY A 607 2.73 -2.67 -23.09
C GLY A 607 2.09 -3.53 -24.17
N VAL A 608 2.54 -3.42 -25.42
CA VAL A 608 2.10 -4.29 -26.54
C VAL A 608 3.17 -5.35 -26.79
N GLY A 609 3.04 -6.51 -26.12
CA GLY A 609 3.89 -7.68 -26.37
C GLY A 609 3.50 -8.44 -27.64
N ALA A 610 4.40 -9.31 -28.12
CA ALA A 610 4.22 -10.03 -29.37
C ALA A 610 2.89 -10.81 -29.45
N LYS A 611 2.51 -11.53 -28.38
CA LYS A 611 1.26 -12.29 -28.33
C LYS A 611 0.02 -11.40 -28.41
N LYS A 612 0.01 -10.27 -27.69
CA LYS A 612 -1.09 -9.31 -27.73
C LYS A 612 -1.19 -8.62 -29.10
N LEU A 613 -0.05 -8.35 -29.72
CA LEU A 613 -0.01 -7.83 -31.09
C LEU A 613 -0.61 -8.82 -32.09
N GLU A 614 -0.27 -10.10 -31.96
CA GLU A 614 -0.84 -11.17 -32.79
C GLU A 614 -2.35 -11.33 -32.57
N ALA A 615 -2.79 -11.34 -31.32
CA ALA A 615 -4.20 -11.58 -30.96
C ALA A 615 -5.11 -10.39 -31.31
N TYR A 616 -4.67 -9.16 -31.05
CA TYR A 616 -5.54 -7.98 -31.05
C TYR A 616 -5.12 -6.89 -32.06
N GLY A 617 -3.93 -6.99 -32.64
CA GLY A 617 -3.34 -5.90 -33.42
C GLY A 617 -4.17 -5.46 -34.61
N SER A 618 -4.72 -6.39 -35.38
CA SER A 618 -5.54 -6.09 -36.56
C SER A 618 -6.83 -5.37 -36.21
N GLU A 619 -7.47 -5.76 -35.10
CA GLU A 619 -8.71 -5.16 -34.67
C GLU A 619 -8.49 -3.74 -34.08
N ILE A 620 -7.43 -3.56 -33.29
CA ILE A 620 -7.03 -2.24 -32.81
C ILE A 620 -6.77 -1.26 -33.94
N LEU A 621 -6.04 -1.69 -34.99
CA LEU A 621 -5.78 -0.84 -36.16
C LEU A 621 -7.07 -0.47 -36.89
N ARG A 622 -8.04 -1.39 -36.99
CA ARG A 622 -9.36 -1.10 -37.55
C ARG A 622 -10.12 -0.04 -36.75
N LEU A 623 -10.17 -0.19 -35.42
CA LEU A 623 -10.83 0.76 -34.51
C LEU A 623 -10.19 2.15 -34.54
N LEU A 624 -8.88 2.23 -34.76
CA LEU A 624 -8.15 3.50 -34.86
C LEU A 624 -8.34 4.18 -36.23
N ALA A 625 -8.68 3.41 -37.27
CA ALA A 625 -8.94 3.92 -38.60
C ALA A 625 -10.40 4.36 -38.83
N GLU A 626 -11.30 4.02 -37.92
CA GLU A 626 -12.69 4.50 -37.95
C GLU A 626 -12.70 5.96 -37.42
N ASP A 627 -13.01 6.94 -38.33
CA ASP A 627 -13.16 8.36 -38.02
C ASP A 627 -14.51 8.66 -37.34
#